data_55d8297d9f30b0e3a567fa05f5c6c500
#
_entry.id   55d8297d9f30b0e3a567fa05f5c6c500
#
_cell.length_a   1.000
_cell.length_b   1.000
_cell.length_c   1.000
_cell.angle_alpha   90.00
_cell.angle_beta   90.00
_cell.angle_gamma   90.00
#
_symmetry.space_group_name_H-M   'P 1'
#
loop_
_entity.id
_entity.type
_entity.pdbx_description
1 polymer ?
#
loop_
_entity_poly.entity_id
_entity_poly.type
_entity_poly.pdbx_seq_one_letter_code
_entity_poly.pdbx_strand_id
1 'polypeptide(L)'
;MSLLSLLESVIGRSKKTSGNNVSFKCPLCNHYKHKLEVDLSSQYWHCWVCNAKGRKLYTLFKKINATLTQIKDLNKFVDSYIPVKEEKAEHVSLPSEFKLILNGNKNNPEFRNAIMYLKNRGITRHDIVRYGIGYCETGPYEKMIIIPSYDRNGKLNFFTGRSYYKDATFKHKNPKVSKDIIGFDLFIDWNQPITIVEGAFDAIAVKRNAIPLFGKIILNNLKKEIIERKVKDIYIALDTDARDKALDICQYFINNGIRVYLIDLGDKDPSDLGYKNIINKKLLTSNITGSGLMMQKLGSMFG
;
A
#
# COMPACT_ATOMS: atom_id res chain seq x y z
N MET A 1 26.90 23.41 4.62
CA MET A 1 25.55 23.26 4.02
C MET A 1 24.60 24.09 4.86
N SER A 2 23.77 24.95 4.27
CA SER A 2 22.72 25.70 5.01
C SER A 2 21.41 24.92 5.10
N LEU A 3 20.47 25.31 6.00
CA LEU A 3 19.15 24.72 6.06
C LEU A 3 18.43 24.82 4.69
N LEU A 4 18.57 25.95 4.02
CA LEU A 4 17.99 26.15 2.69
C LEU A 4 18.57 25.18 1.66
N SER A 5 19.90 25.01 1.63
CA SER A 5 20.54 24.07 0.68
C SER A 5 20.16 22.61 0.97
N LEU A 6 19.94 22.26 2.24
CA LEU A 6 19.40 20.95 2.60
C LEU A 6 17.98 20.78 2.07
N LEU A 7 17.10 21.77 2.29
CA LEU A 7 15.71 21.71 1.79
C LEU A 7 15.68 21.62 0.27
N GLU A 8 16.54 22.36 -0.43
CA GLU A 8 16.62 22.30 -1.90
C GLU A 8 17.10 20.94 -2.42
N SER A 9 18.01 20.28 -1.70
CA SER A 9 18.47 18.94 -2.06
C SER A 9 17.40 17.86 -1.89
N VAL A 10 16.42 18.11 -1.01
CA VAL A 10 15.37 17.14 -0.66
C VAL A 10 14.06 17.40 -1.40
N ILE A 11 13.69 18.69 -1.56
CA ILE A 11 12.38 19.10 -2.11
C ILE A 11 12.51 19.61 -3.55
N GLY A 12 13.68 20.13 -3.91
CA GLY A 12 13.94 20.77 -5.19
C GLY A 12 14.11 22.30 -5.06
N ARG A 13 14.26 22.99 -6.19
CA ARG A 13 14.54 24.44 -6.23
C ARG A 13 13.50 25.26 -5.48
N SER A 14 13.98 26.19 -4.65
CA SER A 14 13.15 27.15 -3.93
C SER A 14 12.94 28.45 -4.69
N LYS A 15 11.96 29.24 -4.24
CA LYS A 15 11.80 30.67 -4.55
C LYS A 15 11.69 31.43 -3.24
N LYS A 16 12.48 32.51 -3.10
CA LYS A 16 12.36 33.39 -1.94
C LYS A 16 11.00 34.10 -1.99
N THR A 17 10.32 34.15 -0.84
CA THR A 17 9.08 34.92 -0.64
C THR A 17 9.35 36.10 0.29
N SER A 18 8.56 36.37 1.30
CA SER A 18 8.75 37.46 2.24
C SER A 18 9.51 37.02 3.49
N GLY A 19 10.39 37.85 4.00
CA GLY A 19 11.14 37.58 5.25
C GLY A 19 12.00 36.31 5.17
N ASN A 20 11.83 35.41 6.14
CA ASN A 20 12.53 34.13 6.21
C ASN A 20 11.79 32.97 5.47
N ASN A 21 10.73 33.32 4.74
CA ASN A 21 9.93 32.33 4.01
C ASN A 21 10.53 31.98 2.64
N VAL A 22 10.49 30.72 2.32
CA VAL A 22 10.83 30.19 1.00
C VAL A 22 9.74 29.27 0.50
N SER A 23 9.49 29.26 -0.79
CA SER A 23 8.45 28.43 -1.39
C SER A 23 9.03 27.37 -2.32
N PHE A 24 8.40 26.20 -2.32
CA PHE A 24 8.76 25.03 -3.11
C PHE A 24 7.58 24.51 -3.91
N LYS A 25 7.84 23.71 -4.93
CA LYS A 25 6.84 22.82 -5.46
C LYS A 25 6.53 21.77 -4.39
N CYS A 26 5.25 21.54 -4.10
CA CYS A 26 4.88 20.61 -3.03
C CYS A 26 5.07 19.16 -3.46
N PRO A 27 5.96 18.37 -2.81
CA PRO A 27 6.17 16.98 -3.16
C PRO A 27 5.01 16.05 -2.74
N LEU A 28 4.06 16.57 -1.95
CA LEU A 28 2.91 15.79 -1.47
C LEU A 28 1.73 15.82 -2.47
N CYS A 29 1.55 16.91 -3.21
CA CYS A 29 0.48 17.06 -4.19
C CYS A 29 0.97 17.32 -5.61
N ASN A 30 2.28 17.43 -5.80
CA ASN A 30 2.96 17.66 -7.10
C ASN A 30 2.41 18.86 -7.90
N HIS A 31 1.87 19.88 -7.20
CA HIS A 31 1.36 21.06 -7.87
C HIS A 31 2.48 21.81 -8.61
N TYR A 32 2.22 22.20 -9.87
CA TYR A 32 3.24 22.78 -10.77
C TYR A 32 3.81 24.15 -10.31
N LYS A 33 3.06 24.91 -9.49
CA LYS A 33 3.52 26.17 -8.89
C LYS A 33 4.14 25.92 -7.51
N HIS A 34 5.01 26.84 -7.06
CA HIS A 34 5.59 26.85 -5.73
C HIS A 34 4.53 27.23 -4.69
N LYS A 35 3.86 26.25 -4.09
CA LYS A 35 2.76 26.45 -3.14
C LYS A 35 3.03 25.82 -1.77
N LEU A 36 4.13 25.13 -1.58
CA LEU A 36 4.64 24.72 -0.27
C LEU A 36 5.51 25.85 0.26
N GLU A 37 5.06 26.54 1.26
CA GLU A 37 5.81 27.60 1.93
C GLU A 37 6.43 27.07 3.22
N VAL A 38 7.69 27.46 3.46
CA VAL A 38 8.48 27.06 4.62
C VAL A 38 9.10 28.31 5.23
N ASP A 39 8.86 28.53 6.50
CA ASP A 39 9.57 29.50 7.30
C ASP A 39 10.85 28.89 7.88
N LEU A 40 12.00 29.39 7.45
CA LEU A 40 13.30 28.87 7.85
C LEU A 40 13.65 29.13 9.33
N SER A 41 13.01 30.08 9.98
CA SER A 41 13.25 30.44 11.38
C SER A 41 12.37 29.62 12.33
N SER A 42 11.07 29.59 12.08
CA SER A 42 10.11 28.86 12.93
C SER A 42 9.97 27.40 12.56
N GLN A 43 10.49 26.99 11.40
CA GLN A 43 10.32 25.66 10.82
C GLN A 43 8.87 25.30 10.46
N TYR A 44 7.93 26.24 10.53
CA TYR A 44 6.57 26.03 10.10
C TYR A 44 6.52 25.87 8.58
N TRP A 45 5.68 24.97 8.12
CA TRP A 45 5.47 24.77 6.70
C TRP A 45 3.99 24.51 6.38
N HIS A 46 3.55 25.01 5.22
CA HIS A 46 2.17 24.87 4.75
C HIS A 46 2.12 24.83 3.23
N CYS A 47 1.38 23.88 2.69
CA CYS A 47 1.03 23.87 1.27
C CYS A 47 -0.37 24.48 1.05
N TRP A 48 -0.45 25.58 0.34
CA TRP A 48 -1.68 26.32 0.04
C TRP A 48 -2.63 25.63 -0.94
N VAL A 49 -2.25 24.46 -1.48
CA VAL A 49 -3.08 23.67 -2.40
C VAL A 49 -3.67 22.44 -1.71
N CYS A 50 -2.82 21.60 -1.12
CA CYS A 50 -3.30 20.37 -0.47
C CYS A 50 -3.53 20.51 1.04
N ASN A 51 -3.37 21.72 1.60
CA ASN A 51 -3.50 22.02 3.03
C ASN A 51 -2.59 21.19 3.97
N ALA A 52 -1.63 20.47 3.44
CA ALA A 52 -0.64 19.80 4.26
C ALA A 52 0.19 20.84 5.01
N LYS A 53 0.33 20.68 6.32
CA LYS A 53 1.05 21.63 7.18
C LYS A 53 1.69 20.95 8.37
N GLY A 54 2.66 21.63 8.99
CA GLY A 54 3.30 21.18 10.21
C GLY A 54 4.10 22.26 10.89
N ARG A 55 4.28 22.13 12.21
CA ARG A 55 5.01 23.11 13.05
C ARG A 55 6.53 22.88 13.04
N LYS A 56 7.00 21.76 12.52
CA LYS A 56 8.44 21.41 12.46
C LYS A 56 8.77 20.77 11.11
N LEU A 57 9.92 21.07 10.55
CA LEU A 57 10.41 20.51 9.29
C LEU A 57 10.53 18.99 9.31
N TYR A 58 10.81 18.41 10.47
CA TYR A 58 10.80 16.96 10.63
C TYR A 58 9.49 16.30 10.17
N THR A 59 8.36 16.93 10.44
CA THR A 59 7.07 16.39 10.00
C THR A 59 6.90 16.41 8.48
N LEU A 60 7.52 17.39 7.81
CA LEU A 60 7.61 17.44 6.35
C LEU A 60 8.52 16.31 5.83
N PHE A 61 9.74 16.20 6.38
CA PHE A 61 10.71 15.18 5.99
C PHE A 61 10.14 13.77 6.16
N LYS A 62 9.41 13.52 7.25
CA LYS A 62 8.70 12.25 7.46
C LYS A 62 7.61 12.01 6.41
N LYS A 63 6.82 13.04 6.06
CA LYS A 63 5.74 12.90 5.06
C LYS A 63 6.25 12.66 3.64
N ILE A 64 7.45 13.15 3.31
CA ILE A 64 8.06 12.97 1.99
C ILE A 64 9.04 11.78 1.96
N ASN A 65 9.09 10.99 3.03
CA ASN A 65 10.00 9.84 3.19
C ASN A 65 11.47 10.18 2.96
N ALA A 66 11.91 11.29 3.55
CA ALA A 66 13.32 11.66 3.53
C ALA A 66 14.19 10.54 4.14
N THR A 67 15.38 10.35 3.58
CA THR A 67 16.31 9.31 4.04
C THR A 67 16.81 9.59 5.46
N LEU A 68 17.32 8.58 6.16
CA LEU A 68 17.91 8.72 7.49
C LEU A 68 19.07 9.73 7.49
N THR A 69 19.86 9.77 6.41
CA THR A 69 20.95 10.73 6.23
C THR A 69 20.41 12.16 6.18
N GLN A 70 19.36 12.41 5.37
CA GLN A 70 18.71 13.71 5.27
C GLN A 70 18.10 14.17 6.60
N ILE A 71 17.53 13.24 7.39
CA ILE A 71 17.01 13.54 8.73
C ILE A 71 18.18 13.85 9.71
N LYS A 72 19.29 13.12 9.65
CA LYS A 72 20.50 13.43 10.43
C LYS A 72 21.04 14.81 10.09
N ASP A 73 21.04 15.16 8.81
CA ASP A 73 21.48 16.49 8.37
C ASP A 73 20.53 17.60 8.83
N LEU A 74 19.20 17.35 8.82
CA LEU A 74 18.22 18.29 9.37
C LEU A 74 18.48 18.58 10.85
N ASN A 75 18.84 17.56 11.65
CA ASN A 75 19.14 17.71 13.07
C ASN A 75 20.30 18.67 13.37
N LYS A 76 21.18 18.96 12.40
CA LYS A 76 22.25 19.95 12.54
C LYS A 76 21.75 21.40 12.51
N PHE A 77 20.51 21.62 12.07
CA PHE A 77 19.92 22.95 11.86
C PHE A 77 18.70 23.21 12.74
N VAL A 78 18.26 22.23 13.54
CA VAL A 78 17.07 22.36 14.39
C VAL A 78 17.47 22.21 15.86
N ASP A 79 17.00 23.12 16.72
CA ASP A 79 17.37 23.16 18.14
C ASP A 79 16.84 21.98 18.99
N SER A 80 15.94 21.19 18.45
CA SER A 80 15.43 20.00 19.12
C SER A 80 16.01 18.75 18.49
N TYR A 81 16.80 17.98 19.27
CA TYR A 81 17.22 16.64 18.88
C TYR A 81 15.98 15.80 18.50
N ILE A 82 15.94 15.42 17.25
CA ILE A 82 14.92 14.50 16.75
C ILE A 82 15.56 13.11 16.78
N PRO A 83 15.12 12.20 17.66
CA PRO A 83 15.68 10.87 17.68
C PRO A 83 15.44 10.24 16.30
N VAL A 84 16.51 10.06 15.56
CA VAL A 84 16.52 9.22 14.38
C VAL A 84 16.34 7.81 14.92
N LYS A 85 15.11 7.32 14.97
CA LYS A 85 14.91 5.89 15.08
C LYS A 85 15.59 5.30 13.85
N GLU A 86 16.74 4.66 14.08
CA GLU A 86 17.15 3.64 13.14
C GLU A 86 15.95 2.70 13.04
N GLU A 87 15.25 2.72 11.92
CA GLU A 87 14.38 1.62 11.58
C GLU A 87 15.32 0.42 11.47
N LYS A 88 15.48 -0.28 12.59
CA LYS A 88 15.94 -1.67 12.52
C LYS A 88 15.03 -2.27 11.48
N ALA A 89 15.59 -2.71 10.36
CA ALA A 89 14.83 -3.43 9.36
C ALA A 89 14.08 -4.52 10.14
N GLU A 90 12.77 -4.28 10.35
CA GLU A 90 11.95 -5.20 11.13
C GLU A 90 12.01 -6.52 10.39
N HIS A 91 12.72 -7.47 10.97
CA HIS A 91 12.95 -8.76 10.33
C HIS A 91 11.64 -9.53 10.42
N VAL A 92 10.90 -9.57 9.32
CA VAL A 92 9.72 -10.43 9.23
C VAL A 92 10.18 -11.87 9.15
N SER A 93 9.67 -12.71 10.04
CA SER A 93 9.80 -14.16 9.99
C SER A 93 8.41 -14.79 10.04
N LEU A 94 8.24 -15.91 9.37
CA LEU A 94 7.03 -16.71 9.53
C LEU A 94 6.94 -17.20 10.99
N PRO A 95 5.72 -17.44 11.49
CA PRO A 95 5.54 -18.05 12.80
C PRO A 95 6.36 -19.35 12.93
N SER A 96 6.94 -19.60 14.09
CA SER A 96 7.73 -20.83 14.33
C SER A 96 6.90 -22.11 14.13
N GLU A 97 5.61 -22.02 14.36
CA GLU A 97 4.62 -23.09 14.21
C GLU A 97 4.05 -23.22 12.78
N PHE A 98 4.53 -22.41 11.85
CA PHE A 98 4.07 -22.43 10.47
C PHE A 98 4.37 -23.76 9.77
N LYS A 99 3.34 -24.34 9.17
CA LYS A 99 3.43 -25.55 8.34
C LYS A 99 2.89 -25.27 6.95
N LEU A 100 3.66 -25.64 5.92
CA LEU A 100 3.13 -25.59 4.55
C LEU A 100 1.92 -26.53 4.43
N ILE A 101 0.88 -26.09 3.75
CA ILE A 101 -0.29 -26.94 3.45
C ILE A 101 0.12 -28.24 2.73
N LEU A 102 1.14 -28.18 1.89
CA LEU A 102 1.62 -29.36 1.15
C LEU A 102 2.16 -30.46 2.05
N ASN A 103 2.62 -30.12 3.24
CA ASN A 103 3.23 -31.05 4.21
C ASN A 103 2.23 -31.42 5.33
N GLY A 104 0.95 -31.05 5.20
CA GLY A 104 -0.04 -31.27 6.25
C GLY A 104 -0.48 -32.73 6.36
N ASN A 105 -0.75 -33.15 7.60
CA ASN A 105 -1.27 -34.47 7.90
C ASN A 105 -2.79 -34.55 7.66
N LYS A 106 -3.22 -35.37 6.70
CA LYS A 106 -4.65 -35.56 6.35
C LYS A 106 -5.50 -36.10 7.50
N ASN A 107 -4.89 -36.76 8.49
CA ASN A 107 -5.59 -37.27 9.67
C ASN A 107 -5.80 -36.17 10.74
N ASN A 108 -5.11 -35.02 10.64
CA ASN A 108 -5.28 -33.93 11.58
C ASN A 108 -6.56 -33.15 11.24
N PRO A 109 -7.50 -32.95 12.21
CA PRO A 109 -8.72 -32.17 12.03
C PRO A 109 -8.44 -30.72 11.61
N GLU A 110 -7.42 -30.06 12.21
CA GLU A 110 -7.07 -28.67 11.89
C GLU A 110 -6.59 -28.53 10.46
N PHE A 111 -5.80 -29.48 9.97
CA PHE A 111 -5.40 -29.52 8.56
C PHE A 111 -6.61 -29.65 7.63
N ARG A 112 -7.58 -30.53 7.96
CA ARG A 112 -8.79 -30.69 7.15
C ARG A 112 -9.63 -29.42 7.12
N ASN A 113 -9.76 -28.73 8.25
CA ASN A 113 -10.48 -27.45 8.34
C ASN A 113 -9.78 -26.37 7.50
N ALA A 114 -8.46 -26.28 7.58
CA ALA A 114 -7.66 -25.35 6.79
C ALA A 114 -7.82 -25.60 5.28
N ILE A 115 -7.74 -26.86 4.84
CA ILE A 115 -7.94 -27.23 3.42
C ILE A 115 -9.38 -26.94 2.97
N MET A 116 -10.38 -27.27 3.78
CA MET A 116 -11.78 -26.99 3.45
C MET A 116 -12.02 -25.48 3.31
N TYR A 117 -11.46 -24.67 4.21
CA TYR A 117 -11.53 -23.21 4.13
C TYR A 117 -10.93 -22.68 2.83
N LEU A 118 -9.71 -23.12 2.47
CA LEU A 118 -9.05 -22.73 1.24
C LEU A 118 -9.86 -23.12 -0.01
N LYS A 119 -10.39 -24.36 -0.02
CA LYS A 119 -11.25 -24.85 -1.11
C LYS A 119 -12.52 -24.02 -1.27
N ASN A 120 -13.18 -23.69 -0.15
CA ASN A 120 -14.39 -22.86 -0.16
C ASN A 120 -14.12 -21.42 -0.65
N ARG A 121 -12.88 -20.95 -0.53
CA ARG A 121 -12.41 -19.66 -1.07
C ARG A 121 -11.88 -19.76 -2.51
N GLY A 122 -12.07 -20.88 -3.19
CA GLY A 122 -11.62 -21.08 -4.57
C GLY A 122 -10.08 -21.13 -4.73
N ILE A 123 -9.33 -21.33 -3.64
CA ILE A 123 -7.87 -21.47 -3.68
C ILE A 123 -7.54 -22.86 -4.23
N THR A 124 -6.79 -22.87 -5.32
CA THR A 124 -6.38 -24.10 -6.00
C THR A 124 -5.04 -24.63 -5.44
N ARG A 125 -4.72 -25.89 -5.77
CA ARG A 125 -3.40 -26.45 -5.43
C ARG A 125 -2.25 -25.62 -6.04
N HIS A 126 -2.44 -25.10 -7.24
CA HIS A 126 -1.46 -24.24 -7.88
C HIS A 126 -1.23 -22.94 -7.06
N ASP A 127 -2.31 -22.33 -6.54
CA ASP A 127 -2.19 -21.13 -5.69
C ASP A 127 -1.44 -21.45 -4.39
N ILE A 128 -1.75 -22.59 -3.75
CA ILE A 128 -1.07 -23.06 -2.54
C ILE A 128 0.44 -23.16 -2.75
N VAL A 129 0.85 -23.79 -3.86
CA VAL A 129 2.27 -23.92 -4.21
C VAL A 129 2.89 -22.57 -4.52
N ARG A 130 2.26 -21.81 -5.42
CA ARG A 130 2.75 -20.52 -5.90
C ARG A 130 3.03 -19.53 -4.78
N TYR A 131 2.12 -19.40 -3.84
CA TYR A 131 2.21 -18.44 -2.74
C TYR A 131 2.80 -19.03 -1.45
N GLY A 132 3.17 -20.30 -1.44
CA GLY A 132 3.70 -20.96 -0.25
C GLY A 132 2.71 -20.92 0.92
N ILE A 133 1.41 -21.13 0.65
CA ILE A 133 0.36 -21.02 1.67
C ILE A 133 0.55 -22.13 2.71
N GLY A 134 0.49 -21.72 3.97
CA GLY A 134 0.56 -22.62 5.10
C GLY A 134 -0.52 -22.35 6.14
N TYR A 135 -0.40 -22.99 7.27
CA TYR A 135 -1.31 -22.83 8.41
C TYR A 135 -0.56 -23.06 9.72
N CYS A 136 -1.17 -22.66 10.82
CA CYS A 136 -0.66 -22.89 12.16
C CYS A 136 -1.72 -23.65 12.97
N GLU A 137 -1.31 -24.73 13.64
CA GLU A 137 -2.18 -25.54 14.51
C GLU A 137 -2.18 -25.02 15.95
N THR A 138 -1.09 -24.40 16.35
CA THR A 138 -0.83 -23.94 17.72
C THR A 138 -0.19 -22.55 17.71
N GLY A 139 0.08 -22.00 18.89
CA GLY A 139 0.83 -20.76 19.07
C GLY A 139 0.04 -19.49 18.78
N PRO A 140 0.74 -18.35 18.66
CA PRO A 140 0.10 -17.06 18.47
C PRO A 140 -0.77 -16.95 17.22
N TYR A 141 -0.54 -17.80 16.20
CA TYR A 141 -1.29 -17.86 14.95
C TYR A 141 -2.10 -19.15 14.82
N GLU A 142 -2.44 -19.78 15.94
CA GLU A 142 -3.25 -21.01 15.91
C GLU A 142 -4.53 -20.81 15.12
N LYS A 143 -4.96 -21.86 14.43
CA LYS A 143 -6.21 -21.87 13.63
C LYS A 143 -6.24 -20.82 12.52
N MET A 144 -5.06 -20.43 12.00
CA MET A 144 -4.96 -19.47 10.90
C MET A 144 -4.28 -20.07 9.68
N ILE A 145 -4.83 -19.73 8.49
CA ILE A 145 -4.12 -19.77 7.23
C ILE A 145 -3.09 -18.64 7.25
N ILE A 146 -1.87 -18.96 6.85
CA ILE A 146 -0.79 -17.98 6.68
C ILE A 146 -0.46 -17.87 5.20
N ILE A 147 -0.53 -16.65 4.67
CA ILE A 147 -0.16 -16.36 3.28
C ILE A 147 1.07 -15.44 3.31
N PRO A 148 2.27 -15.97 2.98
CA PRO A 148 3.48 -15.18 2.89
C PRO A 148 3.45 -14.21 1.71
N SER A 149 4.14 -13.09 1.86
CA SER A 149 4.47 -12.16 0.79
C SER A 149 5.98 -12.01 0.71
N TYR A 150 6.53 -12.07 -0.48
CA TYR A 150 7.95 -11.95 -0.74
C TYR A 150 8.23 -10.75 -1.64
N ASP A 151 9.37 -10.10 -1.42
CA ASP A 151 9.88 -9.10 -2.34
C ASP A 151 10.42 -9.74 -3.62
N ARG A 152 10.82 -8.93 -4.59
CA ARG A 152 11.37 -9.39 -5.89
C ARG A 152 12.64 -10.24 -5.80
N ASN A 153 13.35 -10.18 -4.66
CA ASN A 153 14.56 -10.95 -4.39
C ASN A 153 14.26 -12.26 -3.65
N GLY A 154 12.99 -12.58 -3.42
CA GLY A 154 12.56 -13.77 -2.69
C GLY A 154 12.69 -13.66 -1.17
N LYS A 155 12.94 -12.47 -0.62
CA LYS A 155 12.96 -12.23 0.82
C LYS A 155 11.55 -12.00 1.35
N LEU A 156 11.18 -12.67 2.45
CA LEU A 156 9.90 -12.43 3.12
C LEU A 156 9.80 -10.96 3.55
N ASN A 157 8.79 -10.25 3.05
CA ASN A 157 8.54 -8.84 3.39
C ASN A 157 7.28 -8.64 4.23
N PHE A 158 6.33 -9.59 4.19
CA PHE A 158 5.12 -9.59 4.99
C PHE A 158 4.48 -10.98 5.03
N PHE A 159 3.47 -11.17 5.85
CA PHE A 159 2.51 -12.26 5.74
C PHE A 159 1.17 -11.82 6.34
N THR A 160 0.09 -12.49 5.96
CA THR A 160 -1.21 -12.30 6.61
C THR A 160 -1.70 -13.62 7.20
N GLY A 161 -2.28 -13.54 8.41
CA GLY A 161 -2.98 -14.63 9.06
C GLY A 161 -4.49 -14.46 8.96
N ARG A 162 -5.20 -15.49 8.52
CA ARG A 162 -6.67 -15.52 8.43
C ARG A 162 -7.22 -16.74 9.13
N SER A 163 -8.09 -16.56 10.13
CA SER A 163 -8.75 -17.68 10.76
C SER A 163 -9.60 -18.46 9.77
N TYR A 164 -9.50 -19.79 9.81
CA TYR A 164 -10.37 -20.69 9.05
C TYR A 164 -11.65 -21.09 9.81
N TYR A 165 -11.85 -20.54 11.02
CA TYR A 165 -13.10 -20.65 11.77
C TYR A 165 -13.94 -19.38 11.63
N LYS A 166 -15.25 -19.52 11.45
CA LYS A 166 -16.18 -18.40 11.25
C LYS A 166 -16.40 -17.58 12.51
N ASP A 167 -16.40 -18.22 13.65
CA ASP A 167 -16.68 -17.72 14.99
C ASP A 167 -15.43 -17.26 15.75
N ALA A 168 -14.29 -17.19 15.06
CA ALA A 168 -13.05 -16.72 15.66
C ALA A 168 -13.17 -15.27 16.12
N THR A 169 -12.70 -14.99 17.35
CA THR A 169 -12.63 -13.64 17.94
C THR A 169 -11.81 -12.68 17.06
N PHE A 170 -10.71 -13.17 16.50
CA PHE A 170 -9.86 -12.42 15.57
C PHE A 170 -9.83 -13.12 14.21
N LYS A 171 -10.54 -12.54 13.24
CA LYS A 171 -10.58 -13.07 11.87
C LYS A 171 -9.27 -12.85 11.11
N HIS A 172 -8.52 -11.80 11.45
CA HIS A 172 -7.25 -11.42 10.81
C HIS A 172 -6.18 -11.15 11.86
N LYS A 173 -4.96 -11.58 11.57
CA LYS A 173 -3.78 -11.27 12.38
C LYS A 173 -2.57 -11.12 11.47
N ASN A 174 -2.01 -9.93 11.47
CA ASN A 174 -0.81 -9.60 10.70
C ASN A 174 0.40 -9.46 11.64
N PRO A 175 1.62 -9.59 11.14
CA PRO A 175 2.82 -9.29 11.92
C PRO A 175 2.85 -7.79 12.29
N LYS A 176 3.49 -7.48 13.42
CA LYS A 176 3.66 -6.10 13.89
C LYS A 176 4.86 -5.44 13.20
N VAL A 177 4.79 -5.29 11.88
CA VAL A 177 5.82 -4.67 11.05
C VAL A 177 5.20 -3.65 10.10
N SER A 178 6.02 -2.81 9.48
CA SER A 178 5.56 -1.84 8.51
C SER A 178 4.83 -2.53 7.35
N LYS A 179 3.72 -1.95 6.92
CA LYS A 179 3.01 -2.34 5.70
C LYS A 179 3.46 -1.55 4.47
N ASP A 180 4.43 -0.63 4.62
CA ASP A 180 4.97 0.13 3.49
C ASP A 180 5.95 -0.73 2.67
N ILE A 181 5.40 -1.81 2.16
CA ILE A 181 6.03 -2.82 1.29
C ILE A 181 5.21 -2.97 0.02
N ILE A 182 5.72 -3.70 -0.94
CA ILE A 182 4.97 -4.12 -2.12
C ILE A 182 4.52 -5.57 -1.89
N GLY A 183 3.19 -5.74 -1.77
CA GLY A 183 2.63 -7.06 -1.58
C GLY A 183 2.82 -7.94 -2.81
N PHE A 184 3.27 -9.18 -2.61
CA PHE A 184 3.50 -10.18 -3.67
C PHE A 184 4.46 -9.74 -4.78
N ASP A 185 5.38 -8.82 -4.51
CA ASP A 185 6.32 -8.24 -5.48
C ASP A 185 7.09 -9.30 -6.30
N LEU A 186 7.39 -10.45 -5.70
CA LEU A 186 8.02 -11.59 -6.38
C LEU A 186 7.26 -12.05 -7.64
N PHE A 187 5.94 -11.82 -7.68
CA PHE A 187 5.05 -12.30 -8.75
C PHE A 187 4.56 -11.21 -9.68
N ILE A 188 5.05 -9.96 -9.52
CA ILE A 188 4.59 -8.81 -10.29
C ILE A 188 5.43 -8.61 -11.55
N ASP A 189 4.77 -8.63 -12.69
CA ASP A 189 5.33 -8.17 -13.95
C ASP A 189 4.99 -6.68 -14.14
N TRP A 190 5.97 -5.83 -13.92
CA TRP A 190 5.82 -4.37 -13.98
C TRP A 190 5.57 -3.83 -15.40
N ASN A 191 5.73 -4.65 -16.44
CA ASN A 191 5.43 -4.30 -17.83
C ASN A 191 3.97 -4.55 -18.22
N GLN A 192 3.20 -5.19 -17.33
CA GLN A 192 1.80 -5.51 -17.54
C GLN A 192 0.89 -4.64 -16.66
N PRO A 193 -0.39 -4.47 -17.04
CA PRO A 193 -1.37 -3.79 -16.19
C PRO A 193 -1.42 -4.41 -14.79
N ILE A 194 -1.45 -3.56 -13.75
CA ILE A 194 -1.46 -3.97 -12.34
C ILE A 194 -2.88 -3.85 -11.79
N THR A 195 -3.28 -4.80 -10.96
CA THR A 195 -4.52 -4.72 -10.19
C THR A 195 -4.20 -4.50 -8.72
N ILE A 196 -4.73 -3.44 -8.12
CA ILE A 196 -4.58 -3.14 -6.69
C ILE A 196 -5.84 -3.61 -5.98
N VAL A 197 -5.67 -4.40 -4.92
CA VAL A 197 -6.72 -5.00 -4.11
C VAL A 197 -6.45 -4.84 -2.62
N GLU A 198 -7.43 -5.09 -1.75
CA GLU A 198 -7.25 -4.93 -0.30
C GLU A 198 -6.42 -6.05 0.33
N GLY A 199 -6.74 -7.28 0.04
CA GLY A 199 -6.24 -8.45 0.75
C GLY A 199 -5.49 -9.47 -0.10
N ALA A 200 -4.82 -10.40 0.59
CA ALA A 200 -4.09 -11.49 -0.07
C ALA A 200 -5.01 -12.43 -0.84
N PHE A 201 -6.18 -12.77 -0.29
CA PHE A 201 -7.14 -13.64 -0.97
C PHE A 201 -7.67 -13.00 -2.25
N ASP A 202 -7.90 -11.69 -2.24
CA ASP A 202 -8.37 -10.93 -3.40
C ASP A 202 -7.30 -10.93 -4.51
N ALA A 203 -6.03 -10.71 -4.13
CA ALA A 203 -4.93 -10.79 -5.08
C ALA A 203 -4.79 -12.18 -5.71
N ILE A 204 -4.95 -13.24 -4.89
CA ILE A 204 -4.93 -14.62 -5.40
C ILE A 204 -6.14 -14.89 -6.32
N ALA A 205 -7.32 -14.35 -6.02
CA ALA A 205 -8.51 -14.50 -6.85
C ALA A 205 -8.36 -13.80 -8.21
N VAL A 206 -7.66 -12.68 -8.29
CA VAL A 206 -7.31 -11.98 -9.55
C VAL A 206 -6.36 -12.81 -10.42
N LYS A 207 -5.62 -13.75 -9.84
CA LYS A 207 -4.68 -14.70 -10.49
C LYS A 207 -3.44 -14.09 -11.13
N ARG A 208 -3.47 -12.88 -11.66
CA ARG A 208 -2.36 -12.27 -12.38
C ARG A 208 -2.17 -10.83 -11.97
N ASN A 209 -0.91 -10.48 -11.74
CA ASN A 209 -0.44 -9.11 -11.58
C ASN A 209 -1.27 -8.28 -10.59
N ALA A 210 -1.56 -8.86 -9.43
CA ALA A 210 -2.36 -8.24 -8.37
C ALA A 210 -1.50 -7.97 -7.15
N ILE A 211 -1.60 -6.74 -6.64
CA ILE A 211 -0.86 -6.25 -5.47
C ILE A 211 -1.85 -6.05 -4.32
N PRO A 212 -1.78 -6.84 -3.25
CA PRO A 212 -2.55 -6.59 -2.04
C PRO A 212 -1.95 -5.44 -1.23
N LEU A 213 -2.80 -4.54 -0.76
CA LEU A 213 -2.43 -3.44 0.13
C LEU A 213 -2.28 -3.89 1.59
N PHE A 214 -2.76 -5.09 1.93
CA PHE A 214 -2.95 -5.56 3.32
C PHE A 214 -3.71 -4.55 4.20
N GLY A 215 -4.59 -3.80 3.58
CA GLY A 215 -5.44 -2.73 4.13
C GLY A 215 -6.06 -1.89 3.03
N LYS A 216 -6.57 -0.71 3.38
CA LYS A 216 -7.35 0.17 2.47
C LYS A 216 -6.55 1.36 1.93
N ILE A 217 -5.27 1.50 2.28
CA ILE A 217 -4.47 2.67 1.95
C ILE A 217 -3.23 2.24 1.16
N ILE A 218 -3.03 2.86 0.01
CA ILE A 218 -1.79 2.71 -0.73
C ILE A 218 -0.68 3.53 -0.06
N LEU A 219 0.42 2.87 0.28
CA LEU A 219 1.56 3.49 0.95
C LEU A 219 2.63 3.94 -0.05
N ASN A 220 3.66 4.61 0.46
CA ASN A 220 4.53 5.40 -0.39
C ASN A 220 5.48 4.57 -1.25
N ASN A 221 5.98 3.43 -0.75
CA ASN A 221 6.86 2.56 -1.54
C ASN A 221 6.15 2.04 -2.80
N LEU A 222 4.89 1.60 -2.68
CA LEU A 222 4.14 1.14 -3.84
C LEU A 222 3.84 2.29 -4.82
N LYS A 223 3.46 3.47 -4.32
CA LYS A 223 3.24 4.66 -5.17
C LYS A 223 4.47 5.03 -5.97
N LYS A 224 5.62 5.06 -5.29
CA LYS A 224 6.91 5.38 -5.88
C LYS A 224 7.29 4.38 -6.96
N GLU A 225 7.23 3.08 -6.64
CA GLU A 225 7.60 2.02 -7.56
C GLU A 225 6.74 2.02 -8.83
N ILE A 226 5.42 2.22 -8.71
CA ILE A 226 4.51 2.33 -9.86
C ILE A 226 4.93 3.45 -10.81
N ILE A 227 5.32 4.62 -10.28
CA ILE A 227 5.74 5.77 -11.07
C ILE A 227 7.13 5.52 -11.70
N GLU A 228 8.09 5.03 -10.91
CA GLU A 228 9.45 4.76 -11.38
C GLU A 228 9.50 3.68 -12.45
N ARG A 229 8.66 2.67 -12.35
CA ARG A 229 8.48 1.61 -13.36
C ARG A 229 7.67 2.06 -14.58
N LYS A 230 7.13 3.27 -14.56
CA LYS A 230 6.33 3.83 -15.67
C LYS A 230 5.15 2.92 -16.06
N VAL A 231 4.49 2.36 -15.03
CA VAL A 231 3.29 1.54 -15.23
C VAL A 231 2.24 2.36 -15.97
N LYS A 232 1.67 1.79 -17.02
CA LYS A 232 0.74 2.51 -17.91
C LYS A 232 -0.71 2.40 -17.45
N ASP A 233 -1.09 1.25 -16.95
CA ASP A 233 -2.49 0.89 -16.66
C ASP A 233 -2.61 0.28 -15.25
N ILE A 234 -3.53 0.82 -14.45
CA ILE A 234 -3.81 0.34 -13.11
C ILE A 234 -5.31 0.09 -12.95
N TYR A 235 -5.66 -1.10 -12.50
CA TYR A 235 -7.01 -1.46 -12.09
C TYR A 235 -7.12 -1.34 -10.56
N ILE A 236 -8.13 -0.64 -10.07
CA ILE A 236 -8.44 -0.52 -8.64
C ILE A 236 -9.66 -1.39 -8.35
N ALA A 237 -9.51 -2.38 -7.49
CA ALA A 237 -10.56 -3.32 -7.08
C ALA A 237 -10.57 -3.43 -5.55
N LEU A 238 -10.97 -2.34 -4.89
CA LEU A 238 -11.14 -2.28 -3.43
C LEU A 238 -12.61 -2.49 -3.08
N ASP A 239 -12.87 -2.96 -1.86
CA ASP A 239 -14.21 -3.21 -1.36
C ASP A 239 -15.06 -1.93 -1.34
N THR A 240 -16.38 -2.07 -1.37
CA THR A 240 -17.32 -0.94 -1.48
C THR A 240 -17.17 0.05 -0.31
N ASP A 241 -16.89 -0.43 0.89
CA ASP A 241 -16.67 0.40 2.07
C ASP A 241 -15.33 1.17 2.04
N ALA A 242 -14.47 0.89 1.07
CA ALA A 242 -13.22 1.61 0.79
C ALA A 242 -13.33 2.55 -0.43
N ARG A 243 -14.56 2.84 -0.93
CA ARG A 243 -14.77 3.63 -2.16
C ARG A 243 -14.04 4.96 -2.17
N ASP A 244 -14.13 5.75 -1.09
CA ASP A 244 -13.44 7.05 -1.01
C ASP A 244 -11.92 6.89 -1.12
N LYS A 245 -11.37 5.85 -0.50
CA LYS A 245 -9.94 5.54 -0.62
C LYS A 245 -9.56 5.11 -2.03
N ALA A 246 -10.43 4.35 -2.70
CA ALA A 246 -10.26 3.99 -4.10
C ALA A 246 -10.24 5.24 -5.00
N LEU A 247 -11.14 6.18 -4.80
CA LEU A 247 -11.20 7.45 -5.55
C LEU A 247 -9.95 8.32 -5.30
N ASP A 248 -9.42 8.34 -4.08
CA ASP A 248 -8.17 9.06 -3.77
C ASP A 248 -6.96 8.42 -4.45
N ILE A 249 -6.91 7.10 -4.52
CA ILE A 249 -5.88 6.35 -5.26
C ILE A 249 -6.00 6.66 -6.75
N CYS A 250 -7.20 6.64 -7.32
CA CYS A 250 -7.45 7.02 -8.71
C CYS A 250 -6.93 8.43 -9.00
N GLN A 251 -7.30 9.42 -8.17
CA GLN A 251 -6.85 10.81 -8.33
C GLN A 251 -5.34 10.93 -8.34
N TYR A 252 -4.67 10.23 -7.41
CA TYR A 252 -3.22 10.26 -7.32
C TYR A 252 -2.56 9.78 -8.63
N PHE A 253 -2.99 8.65 -9.17
CA PHE A 253 -2.37 8.08 -10.36
C PHE A 253 -2.76 8.81 -11.65
N ILE A 254 -4.00 9.29 -11.78
CA ILE A 254 -4.41 10.14 -12.91
C ILE A 254 -3.55 11.42 -12.96
N ASN A 255 -3.29 12.05 -11.80
CA ASN A 255 -2.45 13.25 -11.73
C ASN A 255 -0.98 12.98 -12.11
N ASN A 256 -0.55 11.73 -12.07
CA ASN A 256 0.77 11.27 -12.52
C ASN A 256 0.77 10.68 -13.96
N GLY A 257 -0.31 10.88 -14.71
CA GLY A 257 -0.40 10.48 -16.13
C GLY A 257 -0.63 8.98 -16.38
N ILE A 258 -1.08 8.25 -15.36
CA ILE A 258 -1.35 6.82 -15.46
C ILE A 258 -2.83 6.62 -15.76
N ARG A 259 -3.16 5.68 -16.66
CA ARG A 259 -4.54 5.30 -16.94
C ARG A 259 -5.06 4.43 -15.79
N VAL A 260 -6.20 4.82 -15.24
CA VAL A 260 -6.78 4.15 -14.08
C VAL A 260 -8.17 3.62 -14.41
N TYR A 261 -8.43 2.40 -13.98
CA TYR A 261 -9.67 1.68 -14.17
C TYR A 261 -10.23 1.31 -12.79
N LEU A 262 -11.35 1.90 -12.41
CA LEU A 262 -12.04 1.57 -11.15
C LEU A 262 -13.04 0.46 -11.39
N ILE A 263 -12.77 -0.74 -10.87
CA ILE A 263 -13.64 -1.89 -11.03
C ILE A 263 -14.80 -1.79 -10.04
N ASP A 264 -16.01 -1.79 -10.55
CA ASP A 264 -17.21 -1.93 -9.72
C ASP A 264 -17.39 -3.39 -9.31
N LEU A 265 -17.16 -3.66 -8.04
CA LEU A 265 -17.29 -5.01 -7.48
C LEU A 265 -18.74 -5.32 -7.05
N GLY A 266 -19.60 -4.28 -6.93
CA GLY A 266 -20.91 -4.41 -6.27
C GLY A 266 -20.72 -4.72 -4.78
N ASP A 267 -21.57 -5.57 -4.21
CA ASP A 267 -21.52 -5.94 -2.78
C ASP A 267 -20.56 -7.09 -2.47
N LYS A 268 -19.71 -7.47 -3.42
CA LYS A 268 -18.80 -8.64 -3.29
C LYS A 268 -17.34 -8.17 -3.37
N ASP A 269 -16.47 -8.81 -2.58
CA ASP A 269 -15.03 -8.66 -2.75
C ASP A 269 -14.50 -9.50 -3.94
N PRO A 270 -13.27 -9.26 -4.41
CA PRO A 270 -12.69 -10.04 -5.50
C PRO A 270 -12.61 -11.55 -5.22
N SER A 271 -12.40 -11.94 -3.96
CA SER A 271 -12.31 -13.36 -3.59
C SER A 271 -13.67 -14.06 -3.68
N ASP A 272 -14.78 -13.35 -3.44
CA ASP A 272 -16.14 -13.87 -3.56
C ASP A 272 -16.64 -13.88 -5.02
N LEU A 273 -16.18 -12.92 -5.84
CA LEU A 273 -16.51 -12.87 -7.27
C LEU A 273 -15.86 -14.01 -8.05
N GLY A 274 -14.61 -14.34 -7.71
CA GLY A 274 -13.79 -15.32 -8.41
C GLY A 274 -13.23 -14.81 -9.75
N TYR A 275 -12.22 -15.50 -10.25
CA TYR A 275 -11.42 -15.09 -11.40
C TYR A 275 -12.20 -14.73 -12.66
N LYS A 276 -13.16 -15.57 -13.08
CA LYS A 276 -13.93 -15.36 -14.33
C LYS A 276 -14.70 -14.04 -14.30
N ASN A 277 -15.39 -13.75 -13.19
CA ASN A 277 -16.17 -12.53 -13.05
C ASN A 277 -15.29 -11.29 -12.95
N ILE A 278 -14.13 -11.38 -12.27
CA ILE A 278 -13.16 -10.29 -12.22
C ILE A 278 -12.65 -9.95 -13.62
N ILE A 279 -12.27 -10.94 -14.42
CA ILE A 279 -11.81 -10.71 -15.78
C ILE A 279 -12.90 -10.05 -16.64
N ASN A 280 -14.14 -10.53 -16.55
CA ASN A 280 -15.26 -9.90 -17.27
C ASN A 280 -15.46 -8.44 -16.85
N LYS A 281 -15.43 -8.16 -15.55
CA LYS A 281 -15.52 -6.78 -15.06
C LYS A 281 -14.34 -5.92 -15.56
N LYS A 282 -13.12 -6.44 -15.54
CA LYS A 282 -11.94 -5.73 -16.10
C LYS A 282 -12.11 -5.38 -17.57
N LEU A 283 -12.63 -6.31 -18.38
CA LEU A 283 -12.86 -6.08 -19.82
C LEU A 283 -13.95 -5.03 -20.09
N LEU A 284 -14.94 -4.92 -19.22
CA LEU A 284 -16.04 -3.97 -19.32
C LEU A 284 -15.74 -2.60 -18.69
N THR A 285 -14.70 -2.50 -17.88
CA THR A 285 -14.38 -1.25 -17.18
C THR A 285 -13.61 -0.30 -18.10
N SER A 286 -14.14 0.90 -18.27
CA SER A 286 -13.47 1.98 -19.00
C SER A 286 -12.48 2.74 -18.13
N ASN A 287 -11.47 3.36 -18.78
CA ASN A 287 -10.55 4.27 -18.10
C ASN A 287 -11.31 5.46 -17.50
N ILE A 288 -11.07 5.74 -16.22
CA ILE A 288 -11.67 6.88 -15.53
C ILE A 288 -10.90 8.16 -15.88
N THR A 289 -11.61 9.16 -16.40
CA THR A 289 -11.05 10.49 -16.68
C THR A 289 -11.11 11.38 -15.44
N GLY A 290 -10.36 12.50 -15.43
CA GLY A 290 -10.42 13.47 -14.32
C GLY A 290 -11.83 14.02 -14.08
N SER A 291 -12.59 14.28 -15.17
CA SER A 291 -14.01 14.71 -15.08
C SER A 291 -14.91 13.59 -14.55
N GLY A 292 -14.74 12.36 -15.03
CA GLY A 292 -15.48 11.19 -14.54
C GLY A 292 -15.21 10.92 -13.05
N LEU A 293 -13.98 11.09 -12.61
CA LEU A 293 -13.61 10.96 -11.19
C LEU A 293 -14.28 12.03 -10.33
N MET A 294 -14.32 13.28 -10.82
CA MET A 294 -15.00 14.37 -10.12
C MET A 294 -16.49 14.09 -9.94
N MET A 295 -17.15 13.59 -10.98
CA MET A 295 -18.57 13.21 -10.90
C MET A 295 -18.81 12.09 -9.87
N GLN A 296 -17.93 11.09 -9.81
CA GLN A 296 -18.03 10.01 -8.82
C GLN A 296 -17.79 10.51 -7.39
N LYS A 297 -16.86 11.44 -7.18
CA LYS A 297 -16.64 12.07 -5.87
C LYS A 297 -17.85 12.91 -5.42
N LEU A 298 -18.47 13.64 -6.32
CA LEU A 298 -19.69 14.38 -6.02
C LEU A 298 -20.84 13.44 -5.68
N GLY A 299 -21.03 12.36 -6.43
CA GLY A 299 -22.06 11.35 -6.13
C GLY A 299 -21.90 10.70 -4.75
N SER A 300 -20.65 10.48 -4.28
CA SER A 300 -20.40 9.96 -2.93
C SER A 300 -20.62 10.97 -1.80
N MET A 301 -20.70 12.26 -2.08
CA MET A 301 -20.97 13.32 -1.10
C MET A 301 -22.47 13.56 -0.87
N PHE A 302 -23.31 13.20 -1.83
CA PHE A 302 -24.75 13.47 -1.82
C PHE A 302 -25.64 12.21 -1.75
N GLY A 303 -25.05 11.02 -1.73
CA GLY A 303 -25.73 9.74 -1.50
C GLY A 303 -25.39 9.15 -0.14
#